data_b7e02c63f29646c323b43cb2177cc67d
#
_entry.id   b7e02c63f29646c323b43cb2177cc67d
#
_cell.length_a   1.000
_cell.length_b   1.000
_cell.length_c   1.000
_cell.angle_alpha   90.00
_cell.angle_beta   90.00
_cell.angle_gamma   90.00
#
_symmetry.space_group_name_H-M   'P 1'
#
loop_
_entity.id
_entity.type
_entity.pdbx_description
1 polymer ?
#
loop_
_entity_poly.entity_id
_entity_poly.type
_entity_poly.pdbx_seq_one_letter_code
_entity_poly.pdbx_strand_id
1 'polypeptide(L)'
;MRKNFTLSIFSVFALFIGTVSFKINAQQSANTSGNSENTNLAPTRKYKKARALQSSTAKKMAKVYEALEEVDEKGEPAPDMETVISILTELRNKREDLKSYDRSVMWNAWAYVYFNDSEFTKAMNAYTNLINEPEVTIGLRVGALLSMGQLYLVQENYQKGIEYILQWMREVEKVTAQSWALLGQAYFSTGDYKKSLSSMEKAISLAEEEGYKPRENWYVIMAAGISELKSEIGEKESLLRQIDIYEILVNLYPKKSYFIQLGGSYGQLGRERDYMITLKAAHAKDFLDKESEYKALAQLLLLNKNPYWAAQVLVSGQKKMVTIVDEKTEEEKIVPVIKDTEKNLELLADSWRMAQEIDEAIPVLEKSAAMAKDGESYVLLGNLYLSEDKVDQAVEAINKGLEKGKIKNLSQVYLTLGQAYFELQKFEDAKKNFRIAARDKKKSIKTQANNWIKYTENEEVRVKNLALRRDYIQQNTSST
;
A
#
# COMPACT_ATOMS: atom_id res chain seq x y z
N MET A 1 7.43 0.22 -14.69
CA MET A 1 6.32 -0.30 -13.87
C MET A 1 5.67 -1.58 -14.41
N ARG A 2 5.58 -1.84 -15.73
CA ARG A 2 4.96 -3.08 -16.28
C ARG A 2 5.65 -4.42 -15.91
N LYS A 3 6.98 -4.46 -15.76
CA LYS A 3 7.73 -5.71 -15.49
C LYS A 3 7.57 -6.29 -14.08
N ASN A 4 7.31 -5.48 -13.06
CA ASN A 4 7.25 -5.97 -11.67
C ASN A 4 5.85 -6.46 -11.26
N PHE A 5 4.80 -6.06 -11.97
CA PHE A 5 3.43 -6.49 -11.67
C PHE A 5 3.14 -7.90 -12.23
N THR A 6 3.71 -8.22 -13.40
CA THR A 6 3.60 -9.55 -14.00
C THR A 6 4.30 -10.63 -13.16
N LEU A 7 5.47 -10.33 -12.55
CA LEU A 7 6.18 -11.32 -11.72
C LEU A 7 5.40 -11.73 -10.46
N SER A 8 4.64 -10.80 -9.84
CA SER A 8 3.82 -11.10 -8.64
C SER A 8 2.59 -11.96 -8.95
N ILE A 9 2.03 -11.88 -10.16
CA ILE A 9 0.89 -12.71 -10.59
C ILE A 9 1.34 -14.15 -10.88
N PHE A 10 2.55 -14.34 -11.41
CA PHE A 10 3.13 -15.68 -11.67
C PHE A 10 3.31 -16.50 -10.38
N SER A 11 3.69 -15.87 -9.26
CA SER A 11 3.85 -16.56 -7.97
C SER A 11 2.53 -17.15 -7.44
N VAL A 12 1.40 -16.59 -7.84
CA VAL A 12 0.06 -17.04 -7.40
C VAL A 12 -0.40 -18.28 -8.18
N PHE A 13 0.02 -18.44 -9.45
CA PHE A 13 -0.29 -19.63 -10.22
C PHE A 13 0.42 -20.88 -9.67
N ALA A 14 1.67 -20.76 -9.24
CA ALA A 14 2.44 -21.86 -8.65
C ALA A 14 1.86 -22.39 -7.33
N LEU A 15 1.21 -21.54 -6.53
CA LEU A 15 0.58 -21.93 -5.27
C LEU A 15 -0.75 -22.68 -5.43
N PHE A 16 -1.37 -22.61 -6.62
CA PHE A 16 -2.64 -23.29 -6.87
C PHE A 16 -2.50 -24.77 -7.23
N ILE A 17 -1.32 -25.18 -7.72
CA ILE A 17 -1.06 -26.56 -8.14
C ILE A 17 -0.80 -27.46 -6.91
N GLY A 18 -0.34 -26.89 -5.79
CA GLY A 18 0.08 -27.62 -4.59
C GLY A 18 -1.03 -28.22 -3.71
N THR A 19 -2.32 -28.04 -4.02
CA THR A 19 -3.41 -28.54 -3.18
C THR A 19 -4.53 -29.25 -3.93
N VAL A 20 -4.27 -29.79 -5.13
CA VAL A 20 -5.15 -30.79 -5.67
C VAL A 20 -4.83 -32.10 -4.97
N SER A 21 -5.29 -32.22 -3.72
CA SER A 21 -5.42 -33.53 -3.08
C SER A 21 -6.39 -34.33 -3.96
N PHE A 22 -5.86 -35.21 -4.79
CA PHE A 22 -6.62 -36.27 -5.42
C PHE A 22 -7.13 -37.19 -4.31
N LYS A 23 -8.13 -36.75 -3.56
CA LYS A 23 -8.99 -37.70 -2.88
C LYS A 23 -9.71 -38.46 -3.97
N ILE A 24 -9.17 -39.62 -4.30
CA ILE A 24 -9.82 -40.60 -5.14
C ILE A 24 -11.05 -41.05 -4.36
N ASN A 25 -12.17 -40.34 -4.56
CA ASN A 25 -13.47 -40.74 -4.02
C ASN A 25 -13.99 -41.95 -4.78
N ALA A 26 -13.32 -43.10 -4.62
CA ALA A 26 -13.87 -44.40 -5.01
C ALA A 26 -14.93 -44.91 -4.03
N GLN A 27 -15.21 -44.19 -2.93
CA GLN A 27 -16.02 -44.70 -1.82
C GLN A 27 -17.19 -43.84 -1.35
N GLN A 28 -17.64 -42.83 -2.12
CA GLN A 28 -18.86 -42.10 -1.76
C GLN A 28 -20.03 -42.35 -2.70
N SER A 29 -20.44 -43.60 -2.81
CA SER A 29 -21.74 -43.97 -3.34
C SER A 29 -22.49 -44.97 -2.48
N ALA A 30 -22.37 -44.84 -1.15
CA ALA A 30 -23.26 -45.54 -0.24
C ALA A 30 -23.66 -44.57 0.88
N ASN A 31 -24.94 -44.27 0.98
CA ASN A 31 -25.65 -43.56 2.05
C ASN A 31 -25.58 -42.01 2.08
N THR A 32 -26.56 -41.37 1.45
CA THR A 32 -27.36 -40.34 2.12
C THR A 32 -28.76 -40.30 1.46
N SER A 33 -29.67 -41.03 2.09
CA SER A 33 -31.11 -40.70 2.08
C SER A 33 -31.34 -39.73 3.23
N GLY A 34 -31.62 -38.46 2.90
CA GLY A 34 -31.94 -37.41 3.86
C GLY A 34 -32.68 -36.29 3.14
N ASN A 35 -33.95 -36.14 3.50
CA ASN A 35 -34.88 -35.11 3.05
C ASN A 35 -34.29 -33.69 3.14
N SER A 36 -34.46 -32.89 2.11
CA SER A 36 -34.68 -31.46 2.24
C SER A 36 -35.49 -30.90 1.07
N GLU A 37 -36.47 -30.08 1.43
CA GLU A 37 -37.44 -29.46 0.61
C GLU A 37 -36.91 -28.39 -0.36
N ASN A 38 -37.55 -28.34 -1.51
CA ASN A 38 -37.78 -27.22 -2.45
C ASN A 38 -36.87 -26.00 -2.45
N THR A 39 -36.07 -25.90 -3.50
CA THR A 39 -35.92 -24.66 -4.25
C THR A 39 -35.80 -24.96 -5.74
N ASN A 40 -36.67 -24.33 -6.54
CA ASN A 40 -36.69 -24.42 -8.01
C ASN A 40 -35.42 -23.84 -8.62
N LEU A 41 -34.50 -24.68 -9.06
CA LEU A 41 -33.39 -24.31 -9.97
C LEU A 41 -32.99 -25.52 -10.82
N ALA A 42 -33.20 -25.38 -12.13
CA ALA A 42 -32.70 -26.17 -13.26
C ALA A 42 -32.97 -27.69 -13.30
N PRO A 43 -33.14 -28.29 -14.46
CA PRO A 43 -33.52 -29.70 -14.58
C PRO A 43 -32.49 -30.62 -13.97
N THR A 44 -32.88 -31.37 -12.95
CA THR A 44 -32.09 -32.44 -12.32
C THR A 44 -31.59 -33.42 -13.38
N ARG A 45 -30.29 -33.32 -13.72
CA ARG A 45 -29.63 -34.34 -14.53
C ARG A 45 -29.64 -35.64 -13.75
N LYS A 46 -30.34 -36.66 -14.24
CA LYS A 46 -30.33 -38.01 -13.68
C LYS A 46 -28.90 -38.55 -13.73
N TYR A 47 -28.25 -38.64 -12.59
CA TYR A 47 -26.96 -39.31 -12.48
C TYR A 47 -27.11 -40.78 -12.88
N LYS A 48 -26.37 -41.18 -13.92
CA LYS A 48 -26.27 -42.62 -14.27
C LYS A 48 -25.54 -43.34 -13.11
N LYS A 49 -26.06 -44.51 -12.67
CA LYS A 49 -25.44 -45.34 -11.61
C LYS A 49 -23.95 -45.50 -11.88
N ALA A 50 -23.14 -45.43 -10.78
CA ALA A 50 -21.71 -45.76 -10.86
C ALA A 50 -21.52 -47.13 -11.57
N ARG A 51 -20.67 -47.16 -12.59
CA ARG A 51 -20.38 -48.41 -13.29
C ARG A 51 -19.25 -49.12 -12.54
N ALA A 52 -19.33 -50.44 -12.47
CA ALA A 52 -18.26 -51.26 -11.92
C ALA A 52 -17.20 -51.56 -12.97
N LEU A 53 -15.93 -51.50 -12.57
CA LEU A 53 -14.83 -52.00 -13.38
C LEU A 53 -14.97 -53.50 -13.64
N GLN A 54 -14.43 -53.98 -14.76
CA GLN A 54 -14.23 -55.41 -14.98
C GLN A 54 -13.35 -55.98 -13.82
N SER A 55 -13.63 -57.19 -13.35
CA SER A 55 -12.93 -57.80 -12.21
C SER A 55 -11.40 -57.80 -12.35
N SER A 56 -10.89 -58.03 -13.58
CA SER A 56 -9.45 -58.00 -13.87
C SER A 56 -8.86 -56.59 -13.76
N THR A 57 -9.56 -55.58 -14.29
CA THR A 57 -9.16 -54.16 -14.19
C THR A 57 -9.24 -53.66 -12.77
N ALA A 58 -10.31 -53.98 -12.05
CA ALA A 58 -10.49 -53.61 -10.66
C ALA A 58 -9.34 -54.11 -9.76
N LYS A 59 -8.92 -55.36 -9.89
CA LYS A 59 -7.78 -55.92 -9.16
C LYS A 59 -6.45 -55.18 -9.47
N LYS A 60 -6.21 -54.78 -10.73
CA LYS A 60 -5.03 -54.05 -11.10
C LYS A 60 -5.05 -52.61 -10.63
N MET A 61 -6.20 -51.94 -10.76
CA MET A 61 -6.35 -50.59 -10.30
C MET A 61 -6.28 -50.47 -8.74
N ALA A 62 -6.74 -51.51 -8.01
CA ALA A 62 -6.53 -51.58 -6.58
C ALA A 62 -5.04 -51.52 -6.19
N LYS A 63 -4.22 -52.30 -6.90
CA LYS A 63 -2.76 -52.31 -6.69
C LYS A 63 -2.12 -50.95 -7.10
N VAL A 64 -2.62 -50.33 -8.17
CA VAL A 64 -2.17 -48.94 -8.53
C VAL A 64 -2.45 -47.97 -7.41
N TYR A 65 -3.64 -48.02 -6.84
CA TYR A 65 -3.99 -47.09 -5.71
C TYR A 65 -3.20 -47.41 -4.46
N GLU A 66 -2.98 -48.67 -4.12
CA GLU A 66 -2.13 -49.11 -3.02
C GLU A 66 -0.70 -48.57 -3.18
N ALA A 67 -0.09 -48.76 -4.32
CA ALA A 67 1.25 -48.26 -4.62
C ALA A 67 1.34 -46.71 -4.64
N LEU A 68 0.25 -46.00 -4.96
CA LEU A 68 0.19 -44.55 -4.90
C LEU A 68 0.04 -43.99 -3.45
N GLU A 69 -0.48 -44.80 -2.54
CA GLU A 69 -0.71 -44.45 -1.14
C GLU A 69 0.44 -44.89 -0.21
N GLU A 70 1.52 -45.49 -0.77
CA GLU A 70 2.69 -45.90 0.01
C GLU A 70 3.34 -44.69 0.71
N VAL A 71 3.86 -44.96 1.90
CA VAL A 71 4.55 -44.00 2.75
C VAL A 71 5.92 -44.55 3.16
N ASP A 72 6.87 -43.69 3.41
CA ASP A 72 8.17 -44.02 3.94
C ASP A 72 8.13 -44.39 5.46
N GLU A 73 9.28 -44.76 6.02
CA GLU A 73 9.42 -45.10 7.44
C GLU A 73 9.02 -43.97 8.39
N LYS A 74 8.93 -42.73 7.89
CA LYS A 74 8.53 -41.54 8.66
C LYS A 74 7.06 -41.19 8.48
N GLY A 75 6.34 -41.95 7.63
CA GLY A 75 4.93 -41.70 7.32
C GLY A 75 4.73 -40.62 6.25
N GLU A 76 5.78 -40.19 5.54
CA GLU A 76 5.67 -39.25 4.44
C GLU A 76 5.33 -39.97 3.13
N PRO A 77 4.55 -39.35 2.20
CA PRO A 77 4.17 -39.98 0.94
C PRO A 77 5.40 -40.41 0.12
N ALA A 78 5.49 -41.68 -0.16
CA ALA A 78 6.56 -42.29 -0.96
C ALA A 78 5.99 -43.31 -1.96
N PRO A 79 5.22 -42.87 -3.00
CA PRO A 79 4.52 -43.76 -3.90
C PRO A 79 5.49 -44.64 -4.73
N ASP A 80 5.19 -45.92 -4.82
CA ASP A 80 5.91 -46.85 -5.74
C ASP A 80 5.51 -46.59 -7.19
N MET A 81 6.11 -45.58 -7.81
CA MET A 81 5.82 -45.19 -9.18
C MET A 81 6.23 -46.25 -10.20
N GLU A 82 7.21 -47.11 -9.90
CA GLU A 82 7.63 -48.20 -10.80
C GLU A 82 6.50 -49.22 -10.96
N THR A 83 5.95 -49.70 -9.85
CA THR A 83 4.77 -50.56 -9.82
C THR A 83 3.57 -49.93 -10.51
N VAL A 84 3.28 -48.65 -10.22
CA VAL A 84 2.19 -47.90 -10.86
C VAL A 84 2.34 -47.87 -12.38
N ILE A 85 3.51 -47.47 -12.91
CA ILE A 85 3.78 -47.37 -14.34
C ILE A 85 3.74 -48.73 -14.99
N SER A 86 4.27 -49.77 -14.35
CA SER A 86 4.26 -51.17 -14.87
C SER A 86 2.83 -51.64 -15.09
N ILE A 87 1.97 -51.55 -14.08
CA ILE A 87 0.56 -51.99 -14.14
C ILE A 87 -0.23 -51.18 -15.19
N LEU A 88 -0.08 -49.86 -15.18
CA LEU A 88 -0.76 -48.98 -16.13
C LEU A 88 -0.30 -49.21 -17.56
N THR A 89 0.97 -49.57 -17.78
CA THR A 89 1.50 -49.95 -19.10
C THR A 89 0.87 -51.25 -19.57
N GLU A 90 0.74 -52.26 -18.73
CA GLU A 90 0.03 -53.47 -19.05
C GLU A 90 -1.43 -53.23 -19.49
N LEU A 91 -2.14 -52.41 -18.70
CA LEU A 91 -3.53 -52.03 -19.03
C LEU A 91 -3.61 -51.28 -20.36
N ARG A 92 -2.71 -50.35 -20.61
CA ARG A 92 -2.65 -49.57 -21.86
C ARG A 92 -2.36 -50.46 -23.06
N ASN A 93 -1.48 -51.44 -22.94
CA ASN A 93 -1.15 -52.37 -24.04
C ASN A 93 -2.34 -53.27 -24.39
N LYS A 94 -3.24 -53.54 -23.44
CA LYS A 94 -4.47 -54.35 -23.61
C LYS A 94 -5.73 -53.47 -23.71
N ARG A 95 -5.60 -52.15 -24.03
CA ARG A 95 -6.72 -51.20 -24.00
C ARG A 95 -7.90 -51.58 -24.88
N GLU A 96 -7.66 -52.32 -25.97
CA GLU A 96 -8.73 -52.77 -26.90
C GLU A 96 -9.65 -53.80 -26.24
N ASP A 97 -9.15 -54.57 -25.25
CA ASP A 97 -9.93 -55.55 -24.49
C ASP A 97 -10.71 -54.91 -23.32
N LEU A 98 -10.37 -53.66 -22.99
CA LEU A 98 -11.02 -52.94 -21.89
C LEU A 98 -12.35 -52.34 -22.33
N LYS A 99 -13.32 -52.33 -21.40
CA LYS A 99 -14.55 -51.54 -21.58
C LYS A 99 -14.25 -50.05 -21.51
N SER A 100 -15.10 -49.24 -22.13
CA SER A 100 -14.93 -47.79 -22.16
C SER A 100 -14.76 -47.16 -20.77
N TYR A 101 -15.51 -47.61 -19.75
CA TYR A 101 -15.32 -47.14 -18.38
C TYR A 101 -13.97 -47.53 -17.78
N ASP A 102 -13.48 -48.76 -18.02
CA ASP A 102 -12.17 -49.21 -17.55
C ASP A 102 -11.06 -48.38 -18.22
N ARG A 103 -11.17 -48.07 -19.52
CA ARG A 103 -10.23 -47.16 -20.20
C ARG A 103 -10.27 -45.76 -19.60
N SER A 104 -11.44 -45.22 -19.27
CA SER A 104 -11.51 -43.90 -18.67
C SER A 104 -10.81 -43.82 -17.32
N VAL A 105 -10.94 -44.84 -16.47
CA VAL A 105 -10.21 -44.94 -15.20
C VAL A 105 -8.70 -45.08 -15.39
N MET A 106 -8.28 -45.93 -16.35
CA MET A 106 -6.86 -46.07 -16.70
C MET A 106 -6.26 -44.76 -17.21
N TRP A 107 -6.97 -44.03 -18.09
CA TRP A 107 -6.49 -42.74 -18.59
C TRP A 107 -6.40 -41.69 -17.51
N ASN A 108 -7.32 -41.68 -16.52
CA ASN A 108 -7.24 -40.81 -15.36
C ASN A 108 -5.97 -41.05 -14.53
N ALA A 109 -5.63 -42.34 -14.31
CA ALA A 109 -4.40 -42.68 -13.61
C ALA A 109 -3.14 -42.29 -14.37
N TRP A 110 -3.13 -42.54 -15.72
CA TRP A 110 -2.02 -42.05 -16.55
C TRP A 110 -1.87 -40.53 -16.56
N ALA A 111 -2.97 -39.79 -16.58
CA ALA A 111 -2.93 -38.33 -16.48
C ALA A 111 -2.27 -37.89 -15.19
N TYR A 112 -2.58 -38.53 -14.06
CA TYR A 112 -1.94 -38.29 -12.76
C TYR A 112 -0.43 -38.57 -12.79
N VAL A 113 0.00 -39.72 -13.32
CA VAL A 113 1.42 -40.08 -13.45
C VAL A 113 2.16 -39.02 -14.25
N TYR A 114 1.67 -38.69 -15.44
CA TYR A 114 2.31 -37.72 -16.32
C TYR A 114 2.33 -36.31 -15.72
N PHE A 115 1.29 -35.95 -14.95
CA PHE A 115 1.25 -34.65 -14.25
C PHE A 115 2.34 -34.55 -13.19
N ASN A 116 2.52 -35.60 -12.36
CA ASN A 116 3.56 -35.64 -11.34
C ASN A 116 4.97 -35.62 -11.92
N ASP A 117 5.17 -36.24 -13.05
CA ASP A 117 6.44 -36.21 -13.80
C ASP A 117 6.65 -34.91 -14.58
N SER A 118 5.76 -33.92 -14.43
CA SER A 118 5.78 -32.65 -15.20
C SER A 118 5.67 -32.82 -16.71
N GLU A 119 5.23 -33.99 -17.19
CA GLU A 119 4.99 -34.32 -18.60
C GLU A 119 3.61 -33.81 -19.05
N PHE A 120 3.39 -32.50 -18.94
CA PHE A 120 2.07 -31.89 -19.11
C PHE A 120 1.39 -32.21 -20.44
N THR A 121 2.15 -32.27 -21.53
CA THR A 121 1.59 -32.66 -22.84
C THR A 121 1.04 -34.10 -22.84
N LYS A 122 1.72 -35.05 -22.18
CA LYS A 122 1.23 -36.41 -22.04
C LYS A 122 0.02 -36.50 -21.11
N ALA A 123 0.02 -35.72 -20.03
CA ALA A 123 -1.13 -35.61 -19.13
C ALA A 123 -2.37 -35.12 -19.88
N MET A 124 -2.24 -34.05 -20.68
CA MET A 124 -3.32 -33.49 -21.49
C MET A 124 -3.87 -34.49 -22.50
N ASN A 125 -2.98 -35.28 -23.18
CA ASN A 125 -3.39 -36.34 -24.09
C ASN A 125 -4.17 -37.43 -23.35
N ALA A 126 -3.74 -37.81 -22.15
CA ALA A 126 -4.47 -38.78 -21.33
C ALA A 126 -5.86 -38.27 -20.93
N TYR A 127 -5.98 -37.00 -20.46
CA TYR A 127 -7.27 -36.39 -20.22
C TYR A 127 -8.15 -36.27 -21.43
N THR A 128 -7.59 -35.98 -22.62
CA THR A 128 -8.33 -35.95 -23.88
C THR A 128 -8.90 -37.35 -24.22
N ASN A 129 -8.11 -38.40 -24.07
CA ASN A 129 -8.59 -39.77 -24.24
C ASN A 129 -9.71 -40.10 -23.26
N LEU A 130 -9.55 -39.72 -21.98
CA LEU A 130 -10.57 -39.91 -20.96
C LEU A 130 -11.88 -39.21 -21.31
N ILE A 131 -11.84 -37.93 -21.68
CA ILE A 131 -13.04 -37.12 -22.00
C ILE A 131 -13.80 -37.70 -23.19
N ASN A 132 -13.09 -38.31 -24.15
CA ASN A 132 -13.65 -38.89 -25.38
C ASN A 132 -14.19 -40.31 -25.19
N GLU A 133 -13.99 -40.94 -24.03
CA GLU A 133 -14.56 -42.27 -23.78
C GLU A 133 -16.10 -42.22 -23.74
N PRO A 134 -16.82 -43.03 -24.55
CA PRO A 134 -18.29 -42.95 -24.60
C PRO A 134 -19.02 -43.19 -23.29
N GLU A 135 -18.41 -43.96 -22.40
CA GLU A 135 -19.01 -44.32 -21.11
C GLU A 135 -18.33 -43.68 -19.91
N VAL A 136 -17.56 -42.59 -20.14
CA VAL A 136 -16.98 -41.83 -19.05
C VAL A 136 -18.06 -41.34 -18.05
N THR A 137 -17.79 -41.48 -16.76
CA THR A 137 -18.69 -40.94 -15.75
C THR A 137 -18.59 -39.43 -15.69
N ILE A 138 -19.69 -38.76 -15.25
CA ILE A 138 -19.71 -37.30 -15.11
C ILE A 138 -18.58 -36.82 -14.17
N GLY A 139 -18.31 -37.53 -13.08
CA GLY A 139 -17.26 -37.18 -12.13
C GLY A 139 -15.87 -37.16 -12.74
N LEU A 140 -15.51 -38.23 -13.46
CA LEU A 140 -14.20 -38.28 -14.18
C LEU A 140 -14.12 -37.21 -15.27
N ARG A 141 -15.19 -37.01 -16.03
CA ARG A 141 -15.23 -36.04 -17.12
C ARG A 141 -15.07 -34.59 -16.58
N VAL A 142 -15.80 -34.19 -15.57
CA VAL A 142 -15.67 -32.84 -15.00
C VAL A 142 -14.32 -32.66 -14.32
N GLY A 143 -13.77 -33.67 -13.65
CA GLY A 143 -12.42 -33.62 -13.11
C GLY A 143 -11.37 -33.36 -14.21
N ALA A 144 -11.44 -34.13 -15.30
CA ALA A 144 -10.52 -33.96 -16.43
C ALA A 144 -10.66 -32.59 -17.12
N LEU A 145 -11.88 -32.11 -17.31
CA LEU A 145 -12.13 -30.75 -17.88
C LEU A 145 -11.48 -29.64 -17.05
N LEU A 146 -11.62 -29.70 -15.72
CA LEU A 146 -10.98 -28.70 -14.85
C LEU A 146 -9.45 -28.80 -14.91
N SER A 147 -8.91 -30.02 -14.85
CA SER A 147 -7.46 -30.26 -14.96
C SER A 147 -6.91 -29.78 -16.31
N MET A 148 -7.62 -30.03 -17.39
CA MET A 148 -7.26 -29.50 -18.72
C MET A 148 -7.24 -27.99 -18.75
N GLY A 149 -8.27 -27.34 -18.20
CA GLY A 149 -8.34 -25.88 -18.08
C GLY A 149 -7.12 -25.33 -17.34
N GLN A 150 -6.81 -25.89 -16.15
CA GLN A 150 -5.68 -25.49 -15.34
C GLN A 150 -4.33 -25.71 -16.05
N LEU A 151 -4.13 -26.87 -16.71
CA LEU A 151 -2.91 -27.16 -17.46
C LEU A 151 -2.69 -26.18 -18.61
N TYR A 152 -3.73 -25.82 -19.35
CA TYR A 152 -3.62 -24.80 -20.39
C TYR A 152 -3.27 -23.42 -19.82
N LEU A 153 -3.80 -23.06 -18.63
CA LEU A 153 -3.43 -21.80 -17.98
C LEU A 153 -1.95 -21.79 -17.54
N VAL A 154 -1.45 -22.91 -17.01
CA VAL A 154 -0.03 -23.07 -16.64
C VAL A 154 0.89 -22.94 -17.86
N GLN A 155 0.45 -23.44 -19.02
CA GLN A 155 1.18 -23.30 -20.29
C GLN A 155 0.94 -21.94 -20.98
N GLU A 156 0.32 -20.97 -20.28
CA GLU A 156 0.00 -19.64 -20.80
C GLU A 156 -0.95 -19.65 -22.02
N ASN A 157 -1.57 -20.78 -22.32
CA ASN A 157 -2.60 -20.87 -23.34
C ASN A 157 -3.97 -20.51 -22.73
N TYR A 158 -4.08 -19.25 -22.33
CA TYR A 158 -5.24 -18.75 -21.57
C TYR A 158 -6.55 -18.97 -22.33
N GLN A 159 -6.56 -18.81 -23.66
CA GLN A 159 -7.78 -18.97 -24.45
C GLN A 159 -8.36 -20.39 -24.33
N LYS A 160 -7.53 -21.40 -24.53
CA LYS A 160 -7.96 -22.81 -24.35
C LYS A 160 -8.28 -23.12 -22.89
N GLY A 161 -7.51 -22.56 -21.94
CA GLY A 161 -7.79 -22.68 -20.52
C GLY A 161 -9.20 -22.20 -20.17
N ILE A 162 -9.56 -21.02 -20.67
CA ILE A 162 -10.92 -20.45 -20.51
C ILE A 162 -11.99 -21.35 -21.13
N GLU A 163 -11.76 -21.86 -22.34
CA GLU A 163 -12.71 -22.76 -23.03
C GLU A 163 -13.03 -24.01 -22.19
N TYR A 164 -11.99 -24.69 -21.67
CA TYR A 164 -12.15 -25.86 -20.81
C TYR A 164 -12.81 -25.55 -19.47
N ILE A 165 -12.44 -24.44 -18.83
CA ILE A 165 -13.06 -23.99 -17.58
C ILE A 165 -14.56 -23.70 -17.82
N LEU A 166 -14.92 -23.01 -18.89
CA LEU A 166 -16.33 -22.74 -19.23
C LEU A 166 -17.08 -24.03 -19.56
N GLN A 167 -16.45 -24.99 -20.22
CA GLN A 167 -17.08 -26.29 -20.46
C GLN A 167 -17.30 -27.03 -19.13
N TRP A 168 -16.31 -27.03 -18.24
CA TRP A 168 -16.43 -27.58 -16.90
C TRP A 168 -17.58 -26.95 -16.12
N MET A 169 -17.68 -25.59 -16.12
CA MET A 169 -18.75 -24.85 -15.42
C MET A 169 -20.15 -25.19 -15.90
N ARG A 170 -20.31 -25.60 -17.16
CA ARG A 170 -21.60 -26.06 -17.69
C ARG A 170 -21.98 -27.48 -17.27
N GLU A 171 -20.99 -28.31 -16.92
CA GLU A 171 -21.19 -29.73 -16.65
C GLU A 171 -21.15 -30.06 -15.13
N VAL A 172 -20.50 -29.22 -14.32
CA VAL A 172 -20.41 -29.39 -12.85
C VAL A 172 -21.74 -29.06 -12.17
N GLU A 173 -22.03 -29.72 -11.08
CA GLU A 173 -23.27 -29.51 -10.30
C GLU A 173 -23.30 -28.13 -9.64
N LYS A 174 -22.19 -27.71 -9.03
CA LYS A 174 -22.02 -26.43 -8.34
C LYS A 174 -20.71 -25.79 -8.72
N VAL A 175 -20.76 -24.57 -9.26
CA VAL A 175 -19.59 -23.75 -9.50
C VAL A 175 -19.20 -23.02 -8.22
N THR A 176 -17.95 -23.16 -7.80
CA THR A 176 -17.44 -22.54 -6.57
C THR A 176 -16.95 -21.13 -6.80
N ALA A 177 -16.84 -20.32 -5.72
CA ALA A 177 -16.21 -19.01 -5.73
C ALA A 177 -14.79 -19.06 -6.32
N GLN A 178 -14.03 -20.11 -5.95
CA GLN A 178 -12.68 -20.36 -6.43
C GLN A 178 -12.60 -20.52 -7.96
N SER A 179 -13.59 -21.21 -8.56
CA SER A 179 -13.63 -21.45 -10.00
C SER A 179 -13.96 -20.16 -10.77
N TRP A 180 -14.82 -19.31 -10.23
CA TRP A 180 -15.07 -17.99 -10.79
C TRP A 180 -13.82 -17.09 -10.69
N ALA A 181 -13.09 -17.15 -9.58
CA ALA A 181 -11.83 -16.41 -9.43
C ALA A 181 -10.76 -16.89 -10.42
N LEU A 182 -10.65 -18.22 -10.65
CA LEU A 182 -9.74 -18.79 -11.65
C LEU A 182 -10.08 -18.28 -13.06
N LEU A 183 -11.35 -18.26 -13.41
CA LEU A 183 -11.83 -17.73 -14.69
C LEU A 183 -11.54 -16.23 -14.81
N GLY A 184 -11.79 -15.46 -13.75
CA GLY A 184 -11.49 -14.03 -13.72
C GLY A 184 -10.01 -13.72 -13.88
N GLN A 185 -9.13 -14.52 -13.26
CA GLN A 185 -7.70 -14.41 -13.44
C GLN A 185 -7.26 -14.75 -14.88
N ALA A 186 -7.86 -15.77 -15.48
CA ALA A 186 -7.59 -16.14 -16.87
C ALA A 186 -8.02 -15.02 -17.84
N TYR A 187 -9.18 -14.43 -17.65
CA TYR A 187 -9.62 -13.26 -18.42
C TYR A 187 -8.70 -12.05 -18.24
N PHE A 188 -8.22 -11.81 -17.03
CA PHE A 188 -7.24 -10.75 -16.79
C PHE A 188 -5.97 -10.96 -17.63
N SER A 189 -5.45 -12.19 -17.67
CA SER A 189 -4.26 -12.55 -18.46
C SER A 189 -4.44 -12.41 -19.97
N THR A 190 -5.67 -12.52 -20.48
CA THR A 190 -5.99 -12.28 -21.88
C THR A 190 -6.29 -10.81 -22.23
N GLY A 191 -6.32 -9.91 -21.22
CA GLY A 191 -6.70 -8.53 -21.40
C GLY A 191 -8.21 -8.27 -21.46
N ASP A 192 -9.07 -9.30 -21.26
CA ASP A 192 -10.51 -9.15 -21.19
C ASP A 192 -10.91 -8.70 -19.76
N TYR A 193 -10.53 -7.47 -19.43
CA TYR A 193 -10.68 -6.93 -18.07
C TYR A 193 -12.16 -6.83 -17.63
N LYS A 194 -13.09 -6.63 -18.55
CA LYS A 194 -14.53 -6.61 -18.24
C LYS A 194 -15.01 -7.95 -17.73
N LYS A 195 -14.69 -9.04 -18.45
CA LYS A 195 -15.05 -10.38 -18.01
C LYS A 195 -14.28 -10.80 -16.76
N SER A 196 -13.02 -10.33 -16.62
CA SER A 196 -12.26 -10.50 -15.38
C SER A 196 -12.99 -9.93 -14.19
N LEU A 197 -13.40 -8.66 -14.24
CA LEU A 197 -14.15 -7.99 -13.16
C LEU A 197 -15.45 -8.72 -12.82
N SER A 198 -16.28 -9.01 -13.82
CA SER A 198 -17.55 -9.71 -13.61
C SER A 198 -17.35 -11.10 -12.97
N SER A 199 -16.29 -11.82 -13.36
CA SER A 199 -15.97 -13.13 -12.77
C SER A 199 -15.49 -12.99 -11.32
N MET A 200 -14.68 -11.99 -11.00
CA MET A 200 -14.21 -11.71 -9.64
C MET A 200 -15.37 -11.26 -8.72
N GLU A 201 -16.26 -10.38 -9.21
CA GLU A 201 -17.48 -9.99 -8.48
C GLU A 201 -18.32 -11.21 -8.12
N LYS A 202 -18.50 -12.14 -9.07
CA LYS A 202 -19.24 -13.39 -8.82
C LYS A 202 -18.53 -14.29 -7.82
N ALA A 203 -17.19 -14.36 -7.86
CA ALA A 203 -16.40 -15.10 -6.88
C ALA A 203 -16.56 -14.53 -5.47
N ILE A 204 -16.51 -13.20 -5.34
CA ILE A 204 -16.67 -12.50 -4.05
C ILE A 204 -18.07 -12.73 -3.50
N SER A 205 -19.12 -12.48 -4.31
CA SER A 205 -20.50 -12.68 -3.90
C SER A 205 -20.76 -14.10 -3.38
N LEU A 206 -20.27 -15.13 -4.11
CA LEU A 206 -20.42 -16.52 -3.68
C LEU A 206 -19.66 -16.83 -2.38
N ALA A 207 -18.47 -16.28 -2.20
CA ALA A 207 -17.70 -16.46 -0.99
C ALA A 207 -18.45 -15.87 0.22
N GLU A 208 -19.00 -14.67 0.07
CA GLU A 208 -19.78 -13.99 1.11
C GLU A 208 -21.09 -14.73 1.41
N GLU A 209 -21.82 -15.19 0.37
CA GLU A 209 -23.03 -16.02 0.52
C GLU A 209 -22.75 -17.34 1.28
N GLU A 210 -21.56 -17.91 1.09
CA GLU A 210 -21.11 -19.14 1.78
C GLU A 210 -20.45 -18.85 3.15
N GLY A 211 -20.37 -17.59 3.57
CA GLY A 211 -19.94 -17.17 4.91
C GLY A 211 -18.43 -17.18 5.12
N TYR A 212 -17.62 -17.16 4.07
CA TYR A 212 -16.17 -17.03 4.19
C TYR A 212 -15.62 -15.78 3.53
N LYS A 213 -14.49 -15.34 4.05
CA LYS A 213 -13.82 -14.12 3.61
C LYS A 213 -13.25 -14.29 2.21
N PRO A 214 -13.62 -13.43 1.21
CA PRO A 214 -13.03 -13.46 -0.11
C PRO A 214 -11.53 -13.25 -0.05
N ARG A 215 -10.75 -13.86 -0.94
CA ARG A 215 -9.28 -13.78 -0.91
C ARG A 215 -8.76 -12.41 -1.36
N GLU A 216 -7.68 -11.98 -0.73
CA GLU A 216 -7.01 -10.69 -1.00
C GLU A 216 -6.71 -10.47 -2.49
N ASN A 217 -6.16 -11.50 -3.16
CA ASN A 217 -5.76 -11.40 -4.56
C ASN A 217 -6.93 -11.15 -5.52
N TRP A 218 -8.18 -11.50 -5.15
CA TRP A 218 -9.35 -11.23 -5.99
C TRP A 218 -9.59 -9.72 -6.10
N TYR A 219 -9.52 -9.01 -4.99
CA TYR A 219 -9.61 -7.55 -4.95
C TYR A 219 -8.42 -6.87 -5.66
N VAL A 220 -7.21 -7.42 -5.52
CA VAL A 220 -6.02 -6.91 -6.21
C VAL A 220 -6.17 -7.01 -7.73
N ILE A 221 -6.68 -8.14 -8.25
CA ILE A 221 -6.95 -8.32 -9.67
C ILE A 221 -8.05 -7.34 -10.14
N MET A 222 -9.09 -7.12 -9.33
CA MET A 222 -10.13 -6.14 -9.65
C MET A 222 -9.55 -4.73 -9.75
N ALA A 223 -8.77 -4.28 -8.77
CA ALA A 223 -8.16 -2.95 -8.80
C ALA A 223 -7.25 -2.77 -10.03
N ALA A 224 -6.48 -3.80 -10.39
CA ALA A 224 -5.65 -3.80 -11.58
C ALA A 224 -6.49 -3.75 -12.86
N GLY A 225 -7.55 -4.56 -12.97
CA GLY A 225 -8.46 -4.56 -14.12
C GLY A 225 -9.16 -3.22 -14.32
N ILE A 226 -9.60 -2.57 -13.24
CA ILE A 226 -10.18 -1.22 -13.27
C ILE A 226 -9.14 -0.21 -13.79
N SER A 227 -7.88 -0.33 -13.36
CA SER A 227 -6.79 0.54 -13.83
C SER A 227 -6.53 0.39 -15.34
N GLU A 228 -6.56 -0.84 -15.86
CA GLU A 228 -6.38 -1.11 -17.30
C GLU A 228 -7.56 -0.60 -18.14
N LEU A 229 -8.76 -0.57 -17.59
CA LEU A 229 -9.96 -0.02 -18.22
C LEU A 229 -10.03 1.53 -18.17
N LYS A 230 -9.08 2.21 -17.55
CA LYS A 230 -9.08 3.68 -17.38
C LYS A 230 -9.35 4.46 -18.67
N SER A 231 -8.77 4.03 -19.79
CA SER A 231 -8.96 4.67 -21.11
C SER A 231 -10.40 4.53 -21.64
N GLU A 232 -11.13 3.53 -21.20
CA GLU A 232 -12.48 3.22 -21.65
C GLU A 232 -13.55 3.87 -20.76
N ILE A 233 -13.39 3.74 -19.42
CA ILE A 233 -14.37 4.23 -18.45
C ILE A 233 -14.10 5.68 -18.01
N GLY A 234 -12.94 6.23 -18.34
CA GLY A 234 -12.48 7.55 -17.90
C GLY A 234 -11.71 7.52 -16.58
N GLU A 235 -10.83 8.50 -16.41
CA GLU A 235 -9.92 8.57 -15.25
C GLU A 235 -10.66 8.68 -13.92
N LYS A 236 -11.64 9.57 -13.85
CA LYS A 236 -12.40 9.82 -12.63
C LYS A 236 -13.17 8.57 -12.17
N GLU A 237 -13.85 7.89 -13.11
CA GLU A 237 -14.60 6.67 -12.81
C GLU A 237 -13.65 5.54 -12.38
N SER A 238 -12.50 5.40 -13.05
CA SER A 238 -11.47 4.42 -12.65
C SER A 238 -10.97 4.67 -11.23
N LEU A 239 -10.71 5.92 -10.86
CA LEU A 239 -10.27 6.28 -9.51
C LEU A 239 -11.36 6.00 -8.45
N LEU A 240 -12.62 6.32 -8.74
CA LEU A 240 -13.73 6.05 -7.81
C LEU A 240 -13.87 4.55 -7.53
N ARG A 241 -13.90 3.72 -8.58
CA ARG A 241 -13.98 2.26 -8.42
C ARG A 241 -12.75 1.67 -7.73
N GLN A 242 -11.55 2.21 -7.98
CA GLN A 242 -10.34 1.79 -7.27
C GLN A 242 -10.41 2.13 -5.78
N ILE A 243 -10.97 3.29 -5.42
CA ILE A 243 -11.18 3.68 -4.02
C ILE A 243 -12.06 2.64 -3.31
N ASP A 244 -13.19 2.25 -3.88
CA ASP A 244 -14.09 1.25 -3.31
C ASP A 244 -13.34 -0.06 -2.99
N ILE A 245 -12.51 -0.52 -3.93
CA ILE A 245 -11.70 -1.73 -3.74
C ILE A 245 -10.62 -1.55 -2.69
N TYR A 246 -9.89 -0.41 -2.69
CA TYR A 246 -8.85 -0.17 -1.71
C TYR A 246 -9.40 0.08 -0.30
N GLU A 247 -10.59 0.65 -0.15
CA GLU A 247 -11.29 0.74 1.14
C GLU A 247 -11.57 -0.65 1.73
N ILE A 248 -12.00 -1.60 0.89
CA ILE A 248 -12.15 -3.00 1.30
C ILE A 248 -10.79 -3.60 1.71
N LEU A 249 -9.76 -3.40 0.88
CA LEU A 249 -8.42 -3.94 1.12
C LEU A 249 -7.77 -3.41 2.40
N VAL A 250 -7.88 -2.11 2.70
CA VAL A 250 -7.32 -1.55 3.95
C VAL A 250 -8.04 -2.05 5.19
N ASN A 251 -9.33 -2.39 5.07
CA ASN A 251 -10.13 -2.94 6.17
C ASN A 251 -9.87 -4.44 6.38
N LEU A 252 -9.90 -5.23 5.32
CA LEU A 252 -9.79 -6.69 5.40
C LEU A 252 -8.34 -7.19 5.43
N TYR A 253 -7.44 -6.50 4.73
CA TYR A 253 -6.05 -6.91 4.51
C TYR A 253 -5.09 -5.72 4.66
N PRO A 254 -4.98 -5.12 5.86
CA PRO A 254 -4.23 -3.88 6.06
C PRO A 254 -2.75 -4.07 5.72
N LYS A 255 -2.32 -3.45 4.61
CA LYS A 255 -0.93 -3.40 4.14
C LYS A 255 -0.59 -1.97 3.71
N LYS A 256 0.64 -1.54 3.94
CA LYS A 256 1.14 -0.21 3.53
C LYS A 256 0.74 0.16 2.11
N SER A 257 0.94 -0.77 1.15
CA SER A 257 0.67 -0.52 -0.26
C SER A 257 -0.77 -0.07 -0.54
N TYR A 258 -1.74 -0.65 0.17
CA TYR A 258 -3.16 -0.30 -0.03
C TYR A 258 -3.50 1.07 0.53
N PHE A 259 -2.94 1.45 1.69
CA PHE A 259 -3.11 2.81 2.23
C PHE A 259 -2.49 3.86 1.32
N ILE A 260 -1.32 3.60 0.74
CA ILE A 260 -0.67 4.53 -0.19
C ILE A 260 -1.47 4.65 -1.50
N GLN A 261 -1.99 3.54 -2.05
CA GLN A 261 -2.83 3.57 -3.24
C GLN A 261 -4.16 4.30 -2.99
N LEU A 262 -4.82 4.00 -1.89
CA LEU A 262 -6.06 4.67 -1.48
C LEU A 262 -5.86 6.17 -1.31
N GLY A 263 -4.84 6.57 -0.54
CA GLY A 263 -4.49 7.97 -0.33
C GLY A 263 -4.15 8.68 -1.65
N GLY A 264 -3.36 8.03 -2.52
CA GLY A 264 -3.02 8.55 -3.83
C GLY A 264 -4.24 8.77 -4.73
N SER A 265 -5.21 7.84 -4.71
CA SER A 265 -6.47 7.96 -5.44
C SER A 265 -7.32 9.14 -4.92
N TYR A 266 -7.42 9.30 -3.61
CA TYR A 266 -8.08 10.46 -3.01
C TYR A 266 -7.39 11.78 -3.39
N GLY A 267 -6.05 11.82 -3.34
CA GLY A 267 -5.27 12.99 -3.73
C GLY A 267 -5.49 13.39 -5.19
N GLN A 268 -5.54 12.43 -6.12
CA GLN A 268 -5.83 12.68 -7.54
C GLN A 268 -7.24 13.22 -7.78
N LEU A 269 -8.20 12.88 -6.93
CA LEU A 269 -9.57 13.42 -6.99
C LEU A 269 -9.73 14.76 -6.24
N GLY A 270 -8.67 15.31 -5.63
CA GLY A 270 -8.74 16.51 -4.80
C GLY A 270 -9.46 16.30 -3.46
N ARG A 271 -9.62 15.07 -3.00
CA ARG A 271 -10.23 14.70 -1.72
C ARG A 271 -9.17 14.74 -0.61
N GLU A 272 -8.61 15.93 -0.36
CA GLU A 272 -7.47 16.13 0.55
C GLU A 272 -7.72 15.65 1.98
N ARG A 273 -8.94 15.82 2.48
CA ARG A 273 -9.32 15.36 3.83
C ARG A 273 -9.27 13.83 3.94
N ASP A 274 -9.79 13.12 2.94
CA ASP A 274 -9.79 11.65 2.92
C ASP A 274 -8.37 11.12 2.75
N TYR A 275 -7.55 11.80 1.95
CA TYR A 275 -6.13 11.52 1.81
C TYR A 275 -5.41 11.67 3.15
N MET A 276 -5.62 12.78 3.86
CA MET A 276 -5.06 13.02 5.20
C MET A 276 -5.47 11.91 6.19
N ILE A 277 -6.76 11.56 6.25
CA ILE A 277 -7.27 10.51 7.14
C ILE A 277 -6.61 9.16 6.83
N THR A 278 -6.47 8.83 5.55
CA THR A 278 -5.85 7.58 5.10
C THR A 278 -4.37 7.51 5.51
N LEU A 279 -3.60 8.57 5.26
CA LEU A 279 -2.19 8.62 5.70
C LEU A 279 -2.05 8.63 7.21
N LYS A 280 -2.96 9.31 7.94
CA LYS A 280 -2.98 9.27 9.41
C LYS A 280 -3.23 7.86 9.94
N ALA A 281 -4.14 7.11 9.32
CA ALA A 281 -4.37 5.71 9.65
C ALA A 281 -3.15 4.83 9.34
N ALA A 282 -2.47 5.05 8.22
CA ALA A 282 -1.22 4.38 7.88
C ALA A 282 -0.09 4.70 8.88
N HIS A 283 0.04 5.96 9.29
CA HIS A 283 0.98 6.40 10.32
C HIS A 283 0.70 5.72 11.67
N ALA A 284 -0.56 5.68 12.11
CA ALA A 284 -0.96 5.02 13.37
C ALA A 284 -0.69 3.50 13.39
N LYS A 285 -0.62 2.86 12.20
CA LYS A 285 -0.25 1.44 12.03
C LYS A 285 1.26 1.25 11.82
N ASP A 286 2.06 2.29 11.95
CA ASP A 286 3.51 2.30 11.69
C ASP A 286 3.92 1.87 10.27
N PHE A 287 3.06 2.07 9.29
CA PHE A 287 3.30 1.69 7.90
C PHE A 287 4.14 2.70 7.11
N LEU A 288 4.23 3.96 7.55
CA LEU A 288 5.03 4.97 6.86
C LEU A 288 6.52 4.76 7.15
N ASP A 289 7.36 4.72 6.11
CA ASP A 289 8.80 4.51 6.20
C ASP A 289 9.62 5.40 5.24
N LYS A 290 8.94 6.34 4.54
CA LYS A 290 9.59 7.26 3.61
C LYS A 290 9.39 8.71 4.05
N GLU A 291 10.43 9.52 3.90
CA GLU A 291 10.40 10.97 4.17
C GLU A 291 9.23 11.66 3.46
N SER A 292 8.99 11.31 2.17
CA SER A 292 7.91 11.88 1.39
C SER A 292 6.51 11.61 1.95
N GLU A 293 6.30 10.44 2.56
CA GLU A 293 5.03 10.05 3.17
C GLU A 293 4.74 10.85 4.43
N TYR A 294 5.74 11.00 5.31
CA TYR A 294 5.65 11.83 6.52
C TYR A 294 5.42 13.31 6.18
N LYS A 295 6.15 13.82 5.20
CA LYS A 295 6.00 15.21 4.73
C LYS A 295 4.63 15.44 4.11
N ALA A 296 4.12 14.51 3.30
CA ALA A 296 2.79 14.61 2.73
C ALA A 296 1.72 14.66 3.83
N LEU A 297 1.82 13.78 4.83
CA LEU A 297 0.89 13.81 5.98
C LEU A 297 0.98 15.11 6.76
N ALA A 298 2.19 15.61 7.05
CA ALA A 298 2.38 16.87 7.76
C ALA A 298 1.79 18.06 6.99
N GLN A 299 2.03 18.14 5.69
CA GLN A 299 1.48 19.18 4.82
C GLN A 299 -0.06 19.13 4.76
N LEU A 300 -0.65 17.94 4.62
CA LEU A 300 -2.11 17.76 4.65
C LEU A 300 -2.70 18.17 6.01
N LEU A 301 -2.01 17.88 7.11
CA LEU A 301 -2.43 18.31 8.44
C LEU A 301 -2.38 19.83 8.58
N LEU A 302 -1.35 20.51 8.06
CA LEU A 302 -1.26 21.98 8.02
C LEU A 302 -2.40 22.58 7.21
N LEU A 303 -2.68 22.06 6.01
CA LEU A 303 -3.80 22.48 5.15
C LEU A 303 -5.15 22.35 5.89
N ASN A 304 -5.30 21.30 6.69
CA ASN A 304 -6.50 21.06 7.47
C ASN A 304 -6.46 21.73 8.87
N LYS A 305 -5.60 22.73 9.08
CA LYS A 305 -5.48 23.53 10.31
C LYS A 305 -5.17 22.70 11.57
N ASN A 306 -4.35 21.69 11.41
CA ASN A 306 -3.88 20.82 12.50
C ASN A 306 -2.35 20.89 12.66
N PRO A 307 -1.76 22.07 12.93
CA PRO A 307 -0.31 22.26 12.94
C PRO A 307 0.40 21.46 14.04
N TYR A 308 -0.19 21.31 15.20
CA TYR A 308 0.36 20.50 16.29
C TYR A 308 0.60 19.04 15.85
N TRP A 309 -0.42 18.42 15.24
CA TRP A 309 -0.27 17.06 14.73
C TRP A 309 0.71 16.96 13.56
N ALA A 310 0.84 18.01 12.74
CA ALA A 310 1.85 18.05 11.69
C ALA A 310 3.27 17.99 12.29
N ALA A 311 3.52 18.79 13.33
CA ALA A 311 4.79 18.77 14.04
C ALA A 311 5.07 17.41 14.70
N GLN A 312 4.08 16.84 15.40
CA GLN A 312 4.22 15.51 16.02
C GLN A 312 4.55 14.41 15.01
N VAL A 313 3.94 14.42 13.82
CA VAL A 313 4.26 13.49 12.73
C VAL A 313 5.70 13.66 12.28
N LEU A 314 6.19 14.89 12.09
CA LEU A 314 7.59 15.13 11.70
C LEU A 314 8.57 14.66 12.77
N VAL A 315 8.30 14.96 14.06
CA VAL A 315 9.11 14.49 15.19
C VAL A 315 9.13 12.96 15.25
N SER A 316 7.98 12.29 15.01
CA SER A 316 7.94 10.82 14.98
C SER A 316 8.81 10.26 13.85
N GLY A 317 8.83 10.93 12.69
CA GLY A 317 9.69 10.56 11.56
C GLY A 317 11.20 10.79 11.82
N GLN A 318 11.56 11.82 12.62
CA GLN A 318 12.95 12.00 13.07
C GLN A 318 13.40 10.90 14.04
N LYS A 319 12.49 10.34 14.83
CA LYS A 319 12.77 9.26 15.78
C LYS A 319 12.76 7.88 15.13
N LYS A 320 11.97 7.68 14.07
CA LYS A 320 11.87 6.39 13.38
C LYS A 320 13.10 6.15 12.53
N MET A 321 13.80 5.06 12.81
CA MET A 321 14.99 4.63 12.05
C MET A 321 14.59 3.62 10.97
N VAL A 322 15.21 3.74 9.80
CA VAL A 322 15.07 2.80 8.69
C VAL A 322 16.43 2.43 8.13
N THR A 323 16.53 1.18 7.67
CA THR A 323 17.71 0.72 6.94
C THR A 323 17.60 1.13 5.47
N ILE A 324 18.58 1.83 4.96
CA ILE A 324 18.73 2.13 3.54
C ILE A 324 20.00 1.47 3.01
N VAL A 325 19.93 0.96 1.78
CA VAL A 325 21.11 0.44 1.06
C VAL A 325 21.65 1.56 0.19
N ASP A 326 22.93 1.87 0.33
CA ASP A 326 23.61 2.83 -0.53
C ASP A 326 23.79 2.19 -1.92
N GLU A 327 23.18 2.77 -2.96
CA GLU A 327 23.18 2.19 -4.32
C GLU A 327 24.59 2.05 -4.94
N LYS A 328 25.60 2.75 -4.40
CA LYS A 328 26.98 2.73 -4.94
C LYS A 328 27.90 1.78 -4.18
N THR A 329 27.71 1.67 -2.85
CA THR A 329 28.61 0.89 -1.99
C THR A 329 27.97 -0.41 -1.53
N GLU A 330 26.67 -0.62 -1.78
CA GLU A 330 25.85 -1.73 -1.27
C GLU A 330 25.86 -1.84 0.27
N GLU A 331 26.34 -0.81 0.97
CA GLU A 331 26.38 -0.77 2.43
C GLU A 331 25.01 -0.43 3.01
N GLU A 332 24.62 -1.15 4.03
CA GLU A 332 23.43 -0.83 4.82
C GLU A 332 23.73 0.29 5.81
N LYS A 333 22.89 1.33 5.82
CA LYS A 333 22.98 2.45 6.75
C LYS A 333 21.63 2.63 7.47
N ILE A 334 21.68 2.73 8.78
CA ILE A 334 20.50 3.05 9.58
C ILE A 334 20.41 4.57 9.70
N VAL A 335 19.32 5.14 9.22
CA VAL A 335 19.09 6.59 9.19
C VAL A 335 17.67 6.92 9.66
N PRO A 336 17.45 8.13 10.23
CA PRO A 336 16.10 8.57 10.52
C PRO A 336 15.30 8.77 9.22
N VAL A 337 13.99 8.48 9.26
CA VAL A 337 13.09 8.68 8.10
C VAL A 337 13.07 10.16 7.71
N ILE A 338 12.94 11.06 8.67
CA ILE A 338 13.07 12.51 8.49
C ILE A 338 14.45 12.94 8.96
N LYS A 339 15.31 13.33 8.01
CA LYS A 339 16.65 13.84 8.33
C LYS A 339 16.59 15.31 8.74
N ASP A 340 17.53 15.73 9.61
CA ASP A 340 17.72 17.14 9.97
C ASP A 340 18.36 17.88 8.78
N THR A 341 17.53 18.24 7.81
CA THR A 341 17.89 19.14 6.71
C THR A 341 17.25 20.52 6.96
N GLU A 342 17.84 21.57 6.40
CA GLU A 342 17.29 22.93 6.48
C GLU A 342 15.78 22.95 6.23
N LYS A 343 15.32 22.35 5.11
CA LYS A 343 13.90 22.33 4.71
C LYS A 343 13.00 21.53 5.65
N ASN A 344 13.49 20.42 6.19
CA ASN A 344 12.69 19.61 7.12
C ASN A 344 12.56 20.30 8.48
N LEU A 345 13.63 20.95 8.92
CA LEU A 345 13.63 21.75 10.16
C LEU A 345 12.76 23.00 10.01
N GLU A 346 12.79 23.67 8.85
CA GLU A 346 11.86 24.79 8.58
C GLU A 346 10.40 24.32 8.66
N LEU A 347 10.05 23.22 8.00
CA LEU A 347 8.69 22.68 8.03
C LEU A 347 8.25 22.32 9.45
N LEU A 348 9.14 21.76 10.24
CA LEU A 348 8.89 21.42 11.65
C LEU A 348 8.73 22.68 12.51
N ALA A 349 9.64 23.66 12.38
CA ALA A 349 9.57 24.93 13.10
C ALA A 349 8.30 25.70 12.76
N ASP A 350 7.93 25.77 11.47
CA ASP A 350 6.67 26.40 11.03
C ASP A 350 5.45 25.68 11.58
N SER A 351 5.49 24.35 11.65
CA SER A 351 4.40 23.56 12.23
C SER A 351 4.22 23.88 13.72
N TRP A 352 5.31 23.94 14.51
CA TRP A 352 5.28 24.33 15.91
C TRP A 352 4.82 25.77 16.11
N ARG A 353 5.35 26.69 15.31
CA ARG A 353 4.96 28.10 15.34
C ARG A 353 3.47 28.31 15.04
N MET A 354 2.94 27.63 14.03
CA MET A 354 1.51 27.66 13.70
C MET A 354 0.65 27.00 14.79
N ALA A 355 1.21 26.09 15.54
CA ALA A 355 0.57 25.46 16.70
C ALA A 355 0.64 26.33 17.97
N GLN A 356 1.33 27.48 17.94
CA GLN A 356 1.63 28.35 19.08
C GLN A 356 2.53 27.69 20.15
N GLU A 357 3.25 26.64 19.76
CA GLU A 357 4.23 25.94 20.62
C GLU A 357 5.62 26.56 20.41
N ILE A 358 5.79 27.79 20.93
CA ILE A 358 6.98 28.63 20.65
C ILE A 358 8.25 28.03 21.25
N ASP A 359 8.17 27.46 22.45
CA ASP A 359 9.31 26.81 23.10
C ASP A 359 9.83 25.61 22.30
N GLU A 360 8.98 24.91 21.59
CA GLU A 360 9.37 23.81 20.68
C GLU A 360 9.88 24.35 19.34
N ALA A 361 9.36 25.48 18.85
CA ALA A 361 9.73 26.07 17.58
C ALA A 361 11.16 26.67 17.61
N ILE A 362 11.54 27.36 18.69
CA ILE A 362 12.83 28.06 18.81
C ILE A 362 14.02 27.11 18.56
N PRO A 363 14.23 26.01 19.29
CA PRO A 363 15.41 25.16 19.13
C PRO A 363 15.50 24.51 17.75
N VAL A 364 14.34 24.24 17.11
CA VAL A 364 14.31 23.70 15.75
C VAL A 364 14.72 24.76 14.74
N LEU A 365 14.20 25.98 14.91
CA LEU A 365 14.51 27.10 14.02
C LEU A 365 15.96 27.54 14.15
N GLU A 366 16.57 27.48 15.36
CA GLU A 366 18.01 27.72 15.57
C GLU A 366 18.87 26.76 14.74
N LYS A 367 18.54 25.46 14.76
CA LYS A 367 19.24 24.46 13.94
C LYS A 367 19.06 24.75 12.45
N SER A 368 17.84 25.08 12.02
CA SER A 368 17.57 25.41 10.61
C SER A 368 18.34 26.64 10.17
N ALA A 369 18.32 27.73 10.97
CA ALA A 369 19.01 28.97 10.70
C ALA A 369 20.54 28.80 10.62
N ALA A 370 21.11 27.91 11.43
CA ALA A 370 22.53 27.60 11.36
C ALA A 370 22.91 26.95 10.01
N MET A 371 22.04 26.08 9.45
CA MET A 371 22.25 25.38 8.18
C MET A 371 21.90 26.25 6.95
N ALA A 372 21.02 27.25 7.10
CA ALA A 372 20.54 28.10 6.02
C ALA A 372 21.69 28.88 5.38
N LYS A 373 21.59 29.10 4.04
CA LYS A 373 22.55 29.87 3.25
C LYS A 373 22.27 31.37 3.22
N ASP A 374 21.13 31.77 3.76
CA ASP A 374 20.70 33.18 3.86
C ASP A 374 20.29 33.50 5.28
N GLY A 375 19.93 34.76 5.52
CA GLY A 375 19.62 35.26 6.85
C GLY A 375 18.12 35.20 7.23
N GLU A 376 17.24 34.71 6.36
CA GLU A 376 15.77 34.77 6.58
C GLU A 376 15.36 33.97 7.84
N SER A 377 15.90 32.76 8.04
CA SER A 377 15.57 31.92 9.21
C SER A 377 16.04 32.56 10.53
N TYR A 378 17.17 33.27 10.53
CA TYR A 378 17.63 34.03 11.69
C TYR A 378 16.76 35.26 11.99
N VAL A 379 16.27 35.93 10.95
CA VAL A 379 15.30 37.03 11.12
C VAL A 379 13.99 36.51 11.71
N LEU A 380 13.51 35.35 11.21
CA LEU A 380 12.32 34.70 11.76
C LEU A 380 12.51 34.31 13.22
N LEU A 381 13.68 33.74 13.57
CA LEU A 381 14.07 33.43 14.94
C LEU A 381 14.06 34.66 15.85
N GLY A 382 14.63 35.77 15.36
CA GLY A 382 14.59 37.05 16.08
C GLY A 382 13.17 37.55 16.35
N ASN A 383 12.29 37.45 15.36
CA ASN A 383 10.89 37.80 15.55
C ASN A 383 10.19 36.90 16.58
N LEU A 384 10.55 35.59 16.60
CA LEU A 384 10.02 34.68 17.60
C LEU A 384 10.50 35.01 18.99
N TYR A 385 11.78 35.34 19.16
CA TYR A 385 12.29 35.84 20.45
C TYR A 385 11.62 37.13 20.92
N LEU A 386 11.29 38.06 20.01
CA LEU A 386 10.52 39.27 20.35
C LEU A 386 9.11 38.93 20.82
N SER A 387 8.46 37.93 20.27
CA SER A 387 7.13 37.50 20.76
C SER A 387 7.16 36.89 22.16
N GLU A 388 8.33 36.48 22.63
CA GLU A 388 8.57 35.92 23.96
C GLU A 388 9.27 36.94 24.93
N ASP A 389 9.28 38.23 24.61
CA ASP A 389 9.97 39.28 25.35
C ASP A 389 11.50 39.03 25.54
N LYS A 390 12.09 38.15 24.77
CA LYS A 390 13.53 37.78 24.79
C LYS A 390 14.33 38.73 23.89
N VAL A 391 14.32 40.04 24.22
CA VAL A 391 14.77 41.11 23.31
C VAL A 391 16.27 41.05 22.99
N ASP A 392 17.14 40.70 23.96
CA ASP A 392 18.58 40.58 23.70
C ASP A 392 18.88 39.42 22.72
N GLN A 393 18.20 38.28 22.89
CA GLN A 393 18.33 37.14 21.99
C GLN A 393 17.80 37.44 20.57
N ALA A 394 16.73 38.23 20.49
CA ALA A 394 16.18 38.71 19.22
C ALA A 394 17.18 39.60 18.46
N VAL A 395 17.82 40.55 19.16
CA VAL A 395 18.84 41.43 18.60
C VAL A 395 20.02 40.60 18.07
N GLU A 396 20.49 39.61 18.82
CA GLU A 396 21.57 38.74 18.43
C GLU A 396 21.19 37.93 17.16
N ALA A 397 20.01 37.33 17.14
CA ALA A 397 19.51 36.52 16.02
C ALA A 397 19.33 37.38 14.76
N ILE A 398 18.71 38.56 14.85
CA ILE A 398 18.52 39.46 13.72
C ILE A 398 19.87 39.91 13.15
N ASN A 399 20.86 40.25 13.99
CA ASN A 399 22.18 40.64 13.54
C ASN A 399 22.89 39.49 12.81
N LYS A 400 22.83 38.25 13.32
CA LYS A 400 23.34 37.07 12.58
C LYS A 400 22.65 36.92 11.22
N GLY A 401 21.36 37.19 11.14
CA GLY A 401 20.63 37.20 9.87
C GLY A 401 21.15 38.25 8.91
N LEU A 402 21.37 39.47 9.39
CA LEU A 402 21.93 40.57 8.60
C LEU A 402 23.34 40.27 8.10
N GLU A 403 24.19 39.62 8.91
CA GLU A 403 25.56 39.21 8.54
C GLU A 403 25.52 38.14 7.44
N LYS A 404 24.63 37.14 7.53
CA LYS A 404 24.43 36.15 6.46
C LYS A 404 23.91 36.76 5.16
N GLY A 405 23.09 37.81 5.28
CA GLY A 405 22.57 38.54 4.12
C GLY A 405 21.48 37.80 3.36
N LYS A 406 21.24 38.25 2.11
CA LYS A 406 20.18 37.69 1.22
C LYS A 406 18.77 37.73 1.80
N ILE A 407 18.44 38.80 2.51
CA ILE A 407 17.15 39.02 3.14
C ILE A 407 16.25 39.80 2.19
N LYS A 408 15.01 39.30 1.97
CA LYS A 408 14.05 39.84 1.00
C LYS A 408 13.51 41.23 1.40
N ASN A 409 13.19 41.41 2.69
CA ASN A 409 12.58 42.64 3.22
C ASN A 409 13.51 43.37 4.20
N LEU A 410 14.72 43.70 3.73
CA LEU A 410 15.82 44.22 4.55
C LEU A 410 15.41 45.47 5.38
N SER A 411 14.67 46.42 4.79
CA SER A 411 14.23 47.63 5.51
C SER A 411 13.24 47.31 6.67
N GLN A 412 12.39 46.30 6.51
CA GLN A 412 11.52 45.85 7.57
C GLN A 412 12.34 45.25 8.74
N VAL A 413 13.37 44.48 8.42
CA VAL A 413 14.28 43.90 9.42
C VAL A 413 14.98 44.98 10.22
N TYR A 414 15.50 46.03 9.54
CA TYR A 414 16.09 47.20 10.26
C TYR A 414 15.05 47.95 11.11
N LEU A 415 13.79 48.03 10.67
CA LEU A 415 12.74 48.62 11.48
C LEU A 415 12.51 47.81 12.75
N THR A 416 12.37 46.50 12.66
CA THR A 416 12.19 45.58 13.78
C THR A 416 13.40 45.61 14.74
N LEU A 417 14.63 45.60 14.18
CA LEU A 417 15.85 45.69 14.98
C LEU A 417 15.94 47.03 15.73
N GLY A 418 15.51 48.12 15.07
CA GLY A 418 15.41 49.44 15.71
C GLY A 418 14.42 49.45 16.90
N GLN A 419 13.28 48.78 16.76
CA GLN A 419 12.30 48.60 17.83
C GLN A 419 12.89 47.78 18.99
N ALA A 420 13.58 46.68 18.71
CA ALA A 420 14.25 45.87 19.71
C ALA A 420 15.32 46.66 20.49
N TYR A 421 16.16 47.45 19.80
CA TYR A 421 17.09 48.34 20.49
C TYR A 421 16.42 49.43 21.29
N PHE A 422 15.28 49.93 20.84
CA PHE A 422 14.50 50.90 21.60
C PHE A 422 14.00 50.30 22.94
N GLU A 423 13.49 49.09 22.92
CA GLU A 423 13.03 48.39 24.15
C GLU A 423 14.19 48.18 25.14
N LEU A 424 15.39 47.88 24.63
CA LEU A 424 16.62 47.79 25.44
C LEU A 424 17.16 49.19 25.92
N GLN A 425 16.47 50.30 25.61
CA GLN A 425 16.92 51.67 25.85
C GLN A 425 18.27 52.00 25.17
N LYS A 426 18.69 51.25 24.16
CA LYS A 426 19.86 51.53 23.34
C LYS A 426 19.49 52.50 22.23
N PHE A 427 19.15 53.74 22.60
CA PHE A 427 18.50 54.74 21.73
C PHE A 427 19.33 55.12 20.50
N GLU A 428 20.65 55.18 20.59
CA GLU A 428 21.51 55.51 19.44
C GLU A 428 21.49 54.36 18.38
N ASP A 429 21.55 53.11 18.84
CA ASP A 429 21.43 51.97 17.94
C ASP A 429 20.05 51.86 17.33
N ALA A 430 19.00 52.15 18.08
CA ALA A 430 17.64 52.24 17.59
C ALA A 430 17.52 53.26 16.43
N LYS A 431 17.95 54.53 16.68
CA LYS A 431 17.94 55.61 15.69
C LYS A 431 18.77 55.24 14.43
N LYS A 432 19.94 54.62 14.61
CA LYS A 432 20.76 54.16 13.49
C LYS A 432 20.01 53.19 12.59
N ASN A 433 19.35 52.19 13.14
CA ASN A 433 18.58 51.19 12.40
C ASN A 433 17.32 51.79 11.76
N PHE A 434 16.60 52.67 12.44
CA PHE A 434 15.46 53.38 11.87
C PHE A 434 15.87 54.28 10.70
N ARG A 435 17.04 54.96 10.76
CA ARG A 435 17.56 55.75 9.61
C ARG A 435 17.85 54.93 8.40
N ILE A 436 18.30 53.63 8.57
CA ILE A 436 18.48 52.67 7.45
C ILE A 436 17.11 52.31 6.87
N ALA A 437 16.15 51.94 7.72
CA ALA A 437 14.79 51.60 7.30
C ALA A 437 14.08 52.75 6.58
N ALA A 438 14.33 54.00 7.02
CA ALA A 438 13.74 55.19 6.39
C ALA A 438 14.21 55.46 4.91
N ARG A 439 15.24 54.74 4.45
CA ARG A 439 15.71 54.82 3.07
C ARG A 439 14.88 53.95 2.10
N ASP A 440 13.92 53.18 2.62
CA ASP A 440 13.08 52.30 1.79
C ASP A 440 12.27 53.08 0.75
N LYS A 441 12.04 52.50 -0.38
CA LYS A 441 11.21 53.05 -1.46
C LYS A 441 9.73 53.04 -1.12
N LYS A 442 9.29 52.11 -0.24
CA LYS A 442 7.90 51.98 0.21
C LYS A 442 7.59 53.06 1.20
N LYS A 443 6.66 53.95 0.84
CA LYS A 443 6.24 55.13 1.66
C LYS A 443 5.80 54.73 3.09
N SER A 444 5.16 53.55 3.22
CA SER A 444 4.70 53.03 4.55
C SER A 444 5.88 52.80 5.52
N ILE A 445 6.90 52.06 5.07
CA ILE A 445 8.09 51.74 5.91
C ILE A 445 8.85 53.01 6.22
N LYS A 446 9.07 53.86 5.23
CA LYS A 446 9.72 55.16 5.39
C LYS A 446 9.00 56.03 6.44
N THR A 447 7.68 56.13 6.39
CA THR A 447 6.89 56.92 7.32
C THR A 447 6.98 56.32 8.72
N GLN A 448 6.84 55.02 8.89
CA GLN A 448 6.98 54.34 10.17
C GLN A 448 8.35 54.58 10.78
N ALA A 449 9.42 54.37 10.04
CA ALA A 449 10.78 54.58 10.51
C ALA A 449 11.04 56.02 10.97
N ASN A 450 10.58 57.05 10.20
CA ASN A 450 10.69 58.44 10.61
C ASN A 450 9.87 58.77 11.87
N ASN A 451 8.73 58.17 12.06
CA ASN A 451 7.93 58.32 13.30
C ASN A 451 8.67 57.69 14.48
N TRP A 452 9.25 56.53 14.31
CA TRP A 452 10.05 55.87 15.34
C TRP A 452 11.32 56.65 15.70
N ILE A 453 11.98 57.33 14.76
CA ILE A 453 13.13 58.20 15.03
C ILE A 453 12.69 59.34 16.00
N LYS A 454 11.62 60.04 15.65
CA LYS A 454 11.11 61.14 16.51
C LYS A 454 10.68 60.65 17.88
N TYR A 455 10.00 59.48 17.95
CA TYR A 455 9.57 58.91 19.19
C TYR A 455 10.78 58.55 20.08
N THR A 456 11.81 57.93 19.47
CA THR A 456 13.04 57.55 20.16
C THR A 456 13.80 58.77 20.71
N GLU A 457 13.90 59.88 19.95
CA GLU A 457 14.50 61.13 20.38
C GLU A 457 13.79 61.70 21.60
N ASN A 458 12.46 61.73 21.60
CA ASN A 458 11.67 62.21 22.71
C ASN A 458 11.82 61.33 23.97
N GLU A 459 11.82 59.99 23.80
CA GLU A 459 11.94 59.04 24.89
C GLU A 459 13.35 59.06 25.50
N GLU A 460 14.38 59.23 24.71
CA GLU A 460 15.74 59.40 25.20
C GLU A 460 15.85 60.62 26.11
N VAL A 461 15.29 61.78 25.71
CA VAL A 461 15.23 62.99 26.53
C VAL A 461 14.46 62.75 27.82
N ARG A 462 13.32 62.05 27.75
CA ARG A 462 12.50 61.70 28.91
C ARG A 462 13.28 60.84 29.90
N VAL A 463 13.95 59.77 29.43
CA VAL A 463 14.73 58.88 30.30
C VAL A 463 15.91 59.59 30.91
N LYS A 464 16.65 60.43 30.16
CA LYS A 464 17.74 61.26 30.71
C LYS A 464 17.25 62.21 31.81
N ASN A 465 16.14 62.90 31.60
CA ASN A 465 15.54 63.81 32.62
C ASN A 465 15.08 63.05 33.85
N LEU A 466 14.52 61.86 33.70
CA LEU A 466 14.16 61.01 34.84
C LEU A 466 15.37 60.55 35.64
N ALA A 467 16.48 60.19 34.98
CA ALA A 467 17.73 59.82 35.63
C ALA A 467 18.29 61.02 36.45
N LEU A 468 18.41 62.17 35.83
CA LEU A 468 18.86 63.40 36.50
C LEU A 468 18.00 63.76 37.75
N ARG A 469 16.67 63.58 37.64
CA ARG A 469 15.76 63.78 38.75
C ARG A 469 15.95 62.80 39.90
N ARG A 470 16.21 61.50 39.56
CA ARG A 470 16.51 60.50 40.58
C ARG A 470 17.82 60.76 41.25
N ASP A 471 18.89 61.15 40.55
CA ASP A 471 20.18 61.47 41.10
C ASP A 471 20.08 62.69 42.03
N TYR A 472 19.34 63.73 41.64
CA TYR A 472 19.05 64.90 42.45
C TYR A 472 18.33 64.52 43.77
N ILE A 473 17.32 63.67 43.71
CA ILE A 473 16.57 63.22 44.91
C ILE A 473 17.51 62.39 45.81
N GLN A 474 18.29 61.46 45.28
CA GLN A 474 19.21 60.68 46.12
C GLN A 474 20.25 61.52 46.83
N GLN A 475 20.85 62.50 46.16
CA GLN A 475 21.85 63.36 46.74
C GLN A 475 21.26 64.19 47.89
N ASN A 476 20.01 64.66 47.79
CA ASN A 476 19.36 65.49 48.83
C ASN A 476 18.70 64.69 49.95
N THR A 477 18.36 63.40 49.75
CA THR A 477 17.85 62.51 50.82
C THR A 477 18.99 61.85 51.62
N SER A 478 20.19 61.69 51.03
CA SER A 478 21.38 61.18 51.77
C SER A 478 22.06 62.25 52.68
N SER A 479 21.56 63.49 52.63
CA SER A 479 22.14 64.59 53.37
C SER A 479 21.24 65.04 54.62
N THR A 480 20.21 64.24 54.86
CA THR A 480 19.34 64.30 56.04
C THR A 480 19.45 63.05 56.88
#